data_41c08d7f479f16ede395203b8b883944
#
_entry.id   41c08d7f479f16ede395203b8b883944
#
_cell.length_a   1.000
_cell.length_b   1.000
_cell.length_c   1.000
_cell.angle_alpha   90.00
_cell.angle_beta   90.00
_cell.angle_gamma   90.00
#
_symmetry.space_group_name_H-M   'P 1'
#
loop_
_entity.id
_entity.type
_entity.pdbx_description
1 polymer ?
#
loop_
_entity_poly.entity_id
_entity_poly.type
_entity_poly.pdbx_seq_one_letter_code
_entity_poly.pdbx_strand_id
1 'polypeptide(L)'
;FDSIGGAENATHIGLTGGEPLLHAQRAVEFVSYAHHRAPQAHIRLYTAGDFLTEDILERLRDAGLSELRLSVKLDVADTPEESRATIDDAVRKMALVKRFIPHAMVEMPVIPGTKAAMELLLCELDAVGAWGINLLEFGYPFNDWGEFSRRGFKAKNPPYPVVYNWDYAGGLPIDESEALALELVQFAMRKGLGL
;
A
#
# COMPACT_ATOMS: atom_id res chain seq x y z
N PHE A 1 -13.81 -7.59 18.23
CA PHE A 1 -13.52 -9.00 18.51
C PHE A 1 -14.78 -9.86 18.63
N ASP A 2 -15.90 -9.34 19.12
CA ASP A 2 -17.14 -10.13 19.34
C ASP A 2 -17.67 -10.77 18.04
N SER A 3 -17.57 -10.07 16.91
CA SER A 3 -18.03 -10.55 15.61
C SER A 3 -17.25 -11.76 15.07
N ILE A 4 -16.06 -12.03 15.59
CA ILE A 4 -15.20 -13.17 15.21
C ILE A 4 -15.11 -14.22 16.33
N GLY A 5 -15.95 -14.10 17.36
CA GLY A 5 -16.02 -15.05 18.47
C GLY A 5 -14.91 -14.91 19.52
N GLY A 6 -14.16 -13.82 19.50
CA GLY A 6 -13.13 -13.53 20.50
C GLY A 6 -11.81 -13.01 19.89
N ALA A 7 -10.98 -12.41 20.73
CA ALA A 7 -9.69 -11.86 20.29
C ALA A 7 -8.68 -12.95 19.90
N GLU A 8 -8.80 -14.14 20.45
CA GLU A 8 -7.99 -15.32 20.16
C GLU A 8 -8.14 -15.80 18.70
N ASN A 9 -9.23 -15.45 18.05
CA ASN A 9 -9.50 -15.77 16.65
C ASN A 9 -8.95 -14.71 15.67
N ALA A 10 -8.46 -13.58 16.18
CA ALA A 10 -7.85 -12.56 15.34
C ALA A 10 -6.45 -12.99 14.91
N THR A 11 -6.27 -13.22 13.61
CA THR A 11 -4.96 -13.53 13.02
C THR A 11 -4.28 -12.30 12.43
N HIS A 12 -5.07 -11.35 11.94
CA HIS A 12 -4.60 -10.11 11.31
C HIS A 12 -5.49 -8.94 11.72
N ILE A 13 -4.86 -7.80 12.01
CA ILE A 13 -5.55 -6.55 12.33
C ILE A 13 -4.95 -5.44 11.47
N GLY A 14 -5.80 -4.72 10.71
CA GLY A 14 -5.38 -3.59 9.88
C GLY A 14 -5.90 -2.28 10.44
N LEU A 15 -5.00 -1.31 10.63
CA LEU A 15 -5.34 0.08 10.93
C LEU A 15 -5.23 0.90 9.65
N THR A 16 -6.38 1.34 9.14
CA THR A 16 -6.50 2.07 7.88
C THR A 16 -7.61 3.13 7.99
N GLY A 17 -7.85 3.83 6.89
CA GLY A 17 -8.89 4.86 6.76
C GLY A 17 -8.37 6.27 7.00
N GLY A 18 -8.57 7.17 6.03
CA GLY A 18 -7.95 8.48 6.03
C GLY A 18 -6.43 8.39 6.17
N GLU A 19 -5.86 9.18 7.08
CA GLU A 19 -4.44 9.09 7.47
C GLU A 19 -4.35 8.83 8.99
N PRO A 20 -4.06 7.59 9.42
CA PRO A 20 -4.01 7.25 10.84
C PRO A 20 -3.00 8.07 11.65
N LEU A 21 -1.88 8.46 11.04
CA LEU A 21 -0.82 9.21 11.71
C LEU A 21 -1.12 10.70 11.87
N LEU A 22 -2.21 11.21 11.29
CA LEU A 22 -2.73 12.53 11.62
C LEU A 22 -3.06 12.64 13.13
N HIS A 23 -3.40 11.51 13.75
CA HIS A 23 -3.61 11.38 15.19
C HIS A 23 -2.71 10.27 15.75
N ALA A 24 -1.40 10.43 15.62
CA ALA A 24 -0.40 9.40 15.94
C ALA A 24 -0.56 8.79 17.33
N GLN A 25 -0.91 9.61 18.35
CA GLN A 25 -1.17 9.09 19.70
C GLN A 25 -2.29 8.05 19.71
N ARG A 26 -3.40 8.30 19.01
CA ARG A 26 -4.51 7.33 18.92
C ARG A 26 -4.13 6.07 18.15
N ALA A 27 -3.31 6.21 17.11
CA ALA A 27 -2.79 5.07 16.36
C ALA A 27 -1.93 4.16 17.25
N VAL A 28 -1.02 4.74 18.04
CA VAL A 28 -0.20 3.99 19.01
C VAL A 28 -1.06 3.31 20.07
N GLU A 29 -2.02 4.02 20.64
CA GLU A 29 -2.96 3.45 21.64
C GLU A 29 -3.78 2.29 21.07
N PHE A 30 -4.25 2.43 19.82
CA PHE A 30 -4.98 1.36 19.14
C PHE A 30 -4.10 0.12 18.92
N VAL A 31 -2.87 0.31 18.42
CA VAL A 31 -1.91 -0.79 18.20
C VAL A 31 -1.61 -1.50 19.54
N SER A 32 -1.32 -0.73 20.60
CA SER A 32 -1.07 -1.27 21.94
C SER A 32 -2.26 -2.06 22.47
N TYR A 33 -3.48 -1.53 22.35
CA TYR A 33 -4.71 -2.21 22.73
C TYR A 33 -4.91 -3.51 21.95
N ALA A 34 -4.75 -3.44 20.63
CA ALA A 34 -4.90 -4.60 19.74
C ALA A 34 -3.88 -5.70 20.08
N HIS A 35 -2.63 -5.33 20.28
CA HIS A 35 -1.56 -6.25 20.65
C HIS A 35 -1.79 -6.89 22.02
N HIS A 36 -2.25 -6.10 23.00
CA HIS A 36 -2.59 -6.64 24.32
C HIS A 36 -3.76 -7.65 24.28
N ARG A 37 -4.78 -7.37 23.45
CA ARG A 37 -5.98 -8.22 23.35
C ARG A 37 -5.78 -9.46 22.45
N ALA A 38 -4.92 -9.38 21.46
CA ALA A 38 -4.63 -10.42 20.48
C ALA A 38 -3.12 -10.46 20.18
N PRO A 39 -2.27 -10.91 21.12
CA PRO A 39 -0.81 -10.86 20.99
C PRO A 39 -0.27 -11.73 19.85
N GLN A 40 -1.07 -12.69 19.36
CA GLN A 40 -0.73 -13.54 18.22
C GLN A 40 -1.05 -12.89 16.86
N ALA A 41 -1.84 -11.81 16.84
CA ALA A 41 -2.28 -11.20 15.61
C ALA A 41 -1.16 -10.38 14.95
N HIS A 42 -1.06 -10.49 13.62
CA HIS A 42 -0.21 -9.61 12.81
C HIS A 42 -0.90 -8.26 12.63
N ILE A 43 -0.35 -7.22 13.25
CA ILE A 43 -0.93 -5.86 13.23
C ILE A 43 -0.23 -5.04 12.18
N ARG A 44 -0.98 -4.48 11.23
CA ARG A 44 -0.48 -3.62 10.16
C ARG A 44 -1.12 -2.25 10.17
N LEU A 45 -0.34 -1.24 9.78
CA LEU A 45 -0.77 0.14 9.66
C LEU A 45 -0.51 0.64 8.23
N TYR A 46 -1.50 1.35 7.67
CA TYR A 46 -1.42 2.00 6.36
C TYR A 46 -1.28 3.50 6.53
N THR A 47 -0.34 4.12 5.81
CA THR A 47 -0.08 5.57 5.89
C THR A 47 0.55 6.10 4.61
N ALA A 48 0.28 7.35 4.25
CA ALA A 48 1.05 8.07 3.23
C ALA A 48 2.47 8.45 3.72
N GLY A 49 2.69 8.36 5.03
CA GLY A 49 3.99 8.59 5.64
C GLY A 49 4.37 10.05 5.86
N ASP A 50 3.46 11.00 5.65
CA ASP A 50 3.76 12.44 5.78
C ASP A 50 3.99 12.87 7.24
N PHE A 51 3.51 12.10 8.19
CA PHE A 51 3.66 12.34 9.63
C PHE A 51 4.67 11.41 10.30
N LEU A 52 5.45 10.66 9.53
CA LEU A 52 6.45 9.74 10.08
C LEU A 52 7.61 10.49 10.73
N THR A 53 7.89 10.13 11.96
CA THR A 53 9.09 10.54 12.70
C THR A 53 9.69 9.33 13.40
N GLU A 54 10.96 9.42 13.80
CA GLU A 54 11.61 8.34 14.58
C GLU A 54 10.85 8.06 15.87
N ASP A 55 10.41 9.10 16.61
CA ASP A 55 9.60 8.96 17.84
C ASP A 55 8.30 8.16 17.60
N ILE A 56 7.56 8.50 16.56
CA ILE A 56 6.31 7.79 16.22
C ILE A 56 6.59 6.33 15.88
N LEU A 57 7.62 6.07 15.08
CA LEU A 57 8.01 4.71 14.68
C LEU A 57 8.48 3.87 15.86
N GLU A 58 9.26 4.45 16.77
CA GLU A 58 9.68 3.79 18.00
C GLU A 58 8.50 3.42 18.87
N ARG A 59 7.57 4.34 19.08
CA ARG A 59 6.34 4.09 19.86
C ARG A 59 5.42 3.06 19.22
N LEU A 60 5.29 3.04 17.89
CA LEU A 60 4.52 2.02 17.15
C LEU A 60 5.17 0.64 17.29
N ARG A 61 6.50 0.56 17.17
CA ARG A 61 7.27 -0.67 17.41
C ARG A 61 7.02 -1.20 18.83
N ASP A 62 7.17 -0.34 19.83
CA ASP A 62 7.03 -0.70 21.23
C ASP A 62 5.57 -1.06 21.60
N ALA A 63 4.61 -0.51 20.86
CA ALA A 63 3.20 -0.89 20.97
C ALA A 63 2.87 -2.25 20.33
N GLY A 64 3.79 -2.85 19.55
CA GLY A 64 3.61 -4.16 18.92
C GLY A 64 3.16 -4.12 17.46
N LEU A 65 3.42 -3.02 16.73
CA LEU A 65 3.15 -2.98 15.29
C LEU A 65 4.05 -3.97 14.54
N SER A 66 3.45 -4.86 13.76
CA SER A 66 4.15 -5.90 13.00
C SER A 66 4.58 -5.44 11.62
N GLU A 67 3.75 -4.65 10.95
CA GLU A 67 3.93 -4.26 9.54
C GLU A 67 3.49 -2.81 9.31
N LEU A 68 4.25 -2.07 8.50
CA LEU A 68 3.84 -0.75 8.02
C LEU A 68 3.81 -0.74 6.48
N ARG A 69 2.68 -0.32 5.93
CA ARG A 69 2.49 -0.14 4.49
C ARG A 69 2.48 1.34 4.14
N LEU A 70 3.46 1.75 3.35
CA LEU A 70 3.47 3.06 2.72
C LEU A 70 2.56 3.07 1.51
N SER A 71 1.56 3.94 1.51
CA SER A 71 0.74 4.21 0.33
C SER A 71 1.50 5.13 -0.61
N VAL A 72 1.88 4.61 -1.78
CA VAL A 72 2.58 5.38 -2.83
C VAL A 72 1.66 5.48 -4.04
N LYS A 73 1.68 6.60 -4.73
CA LYS A 73 0.90 6.82 -5.94
C LYS A 73 1.76 7.53 -6.99
N LEU A 74 1.99 6.85 -8.11
CA LEU A 74 2.53 7.43 -9.33
C LEU A 74 1.38 7.70 -10.29
N ASP A 75 1.35 8.87 -10.90
CA ASP A 75 0.27 9.26 -11.81
C ASP A 75 0.77 9.36 -13.25
N VAL A 76 -0.09 8.99 -14.21
CA VAL A 76 0.21 9.12 -15.64
C VAL A 76 0.37 10.57 -16.10
N ALA A 77 -0.18 11.51 -15.32
CA ALA A 77 -0.06 12.94 -15.57
C ALA A 77 1.24 13.54 -15.01
N ASP A 78 1.99 12.79 -14.19
CA ASP A 78 3.24 13.28 -13.61
C ASP A 78 4.32 13.46 -14.68
N THR A 79 5.07 14.55 -14.59
CA THR A 79 6.31 14.69 -15.32
C THR A 79 7.35 13.68 -14.81
N PRO A 80 8.42 13.39 -15.58
CA PRO A 80 9.50 12.54 -15.09
C PRO A 80 10.12 13.02 -13.77
N GLU A 81 10.22 14.34 -13.59
CA GLU A 81 10.75 14.97 -12.38
C GLU A 81 9.82 14.77 -11.18
N GLU A 82 8.50 14.91 -11.37
CA GLU A 82 7.50 14.64 -10.31
C GLU A 82 7.48 13.18 -9.93
N SER A 83 7.49 12.25 -10.91
CA SER A 83 7.60 10.82 -10.64
C SER A 83 8.88 10.48 -9.88
N ARG A 84 10.03 11.10 -10.24
CA ARG A 84 11.30 10.91 -9.54
C ARG A 84 11.22 11.41 -8.10
N ALA A 85 10.64 12.59 -7.87
CA ALA A 85 10.46 13.14 -6.52
C ALA A 85 9.58 12.23 -5.63
N THR A 86 8.50 11.68 -6.19
CA THR A 86 7.64 10.70 -5.50
C THR A 86 8.41 9.43 -5.11
N ILE A 87 9.23 8.91 -6.03
CA ILE A 87 10.06 7.72 -5.79
C ILE A 87 11.11 8.02 -4.69
N ASP A 88 11.81 9.14 -4.78
CA ASP A 88 12.83 9.54 -3.79
C ASP A 88 12.22 9.69 -2.39
N ASP A 89 11.02 10.27 -2.30
CA ASP A 89 10.30 10.40 -1.03
C ASP A 89 9.89 9.03 -0.47
N ALA A 90 9.37 8.13 -1.31
CA ALA A 90 8.99 6.78 -0.90
C ALA A 90 10.21 5.99 -0.39
N VAL A 91 11.33 6.06 -1.09
CA VAL A 91 12.59 5.40 -0.69
C VAL A 91 13.14 5.96 0.62
N ARG A 92 13.12 7.28 0.79
CA ARG A 92 13.54 7.94 2.04
C ARG A 92 12.66 7.52 3.22
N LYS A 93 11.33 7.51 3.04
CA LYS A 93 10.37 7.05 4.04
C LYS A 93 10.58 5.57 4.36
N MET A 94 10.78 4.72 3.33
CA MET A 94 11.06 3.30 3.51
C MET A 94 12.33 3.04 4.30
N ALA A 95 13.42 3.74 3.98
CA ALA A 95 14.69 3.65 4.72
C ALA A 95 14.53 4.01 6.20
N LEU A 96 13.68 5.00 6.49
CA LEU A 96 13.37 5.38 7.88
C LEU A 96 12.57 4.29 8.59
N VAL A 97 11.46 3.83 7.97
CA VAL A 97 10.55 2.84 8.58
C VAL A 97 11.27 1.54 8.92
N LYS A 98 12.11 1.04 8.03
CA LYS A 98 12.84 -0.22 8.20
C LYS A 98 13.75 -0.27 9.44
N ARG A 99 14.19 0.87 9.94
CA ARG A 99 15.01 0.93 11.16
C ARG A 99 14.23 0.50 12.40
N PHE A 100 12.90 0.54 12.34
CA PHE A 100 12.00 0.31 13.50
C PHE A 100 11.03 -0.84 13.27
N ILE A 101 10.47 -0.96 12.07
CA ILE A 101 9.44 -1.94 11.73
C ILE A 101 10.01 -2.93 10.71
N PRO A 102 10.11 -4.24 11.07
CA PRO A 102 10.78 -5.24 10.23
C PRO A 102 10.06 -5.47 8.88
N HIS A 103 8.72 -5.46 8.89
CA HIS A 103 7.93 -5.66 7.67
C HIS A 103 7.46 -4.30 7.12
N ALA A 104 8.41 -3.56 6.53
CA ALA A 104 8.12 -2.30 5.84
C ALA A 104 7.91 -2.57 4.35
N MET A 105 6.72 -2.27 3.83
CA MET A 105 6.36 -2.49 2.43
C MET A 105 5.60 -1.32 1.82
N VAL A 106 5.49 -1.30 0.51
CA VAL A 106 4.66 -0.36 -0.24
C VAL A 106 3.34 -1.02 -0.64
N GLU A 107 2.26 -0.27 -0.62
CA GLU A 107 1.00 -0.63 -1.24
C GLU A 107 0.60 0.47 -2.21
N MET A 108 0.34 0.12 -3.47
CA MET A 108 0.05 1.12 -4.49
C MET A 108 -0.84 0.59 -5.62
N PRO A 109 -1.67 1.46 -6.21
CA PRO A 109 -2.41 1.13 -7.41
C PRO A 109 -1.48 1.07 -8.62
N VAL A 110 -1.72 0.11 -9.50
CA VAL A 110 -1.02 -0.01 -10.79
C VAL A 110 -1.76 0.81 -11.83
N ILE A 111 -1.32 2.04 -12.04
CA ILE A 111 -1.96 2.98 -12.96
C ILE A 111 -1.40 2.75 -14.37
N PRO A 112 -2.23 2.46 -15.40
CA PRO A 112 -1.77 2.32 -16.78
C PRO A 112 -0.99 3.55 -17.25
N GLY A 113 0.10 3.32 -17.98
CA GLY A 113 0.99 4.39 -18.45
C GLY A 113 2.17 4.74 -17.53
N THR A 114 2.23 4.20 -16.30
CA THR A 114 3.32 4.51 -15.34
C THR A 114 4.44 3.47 -15.30
N LYS A 115 4.50 2.54 -16.28
CA LYS A 115 5.41 1.38 -16.26
C LYS A 115 6.85 1.73 -15.92
N ALA A 116 7.45 2.70 -16.62
CA ALA A 116 8.86 3.06 -16.45
C ALA A 116 9.16 3.59 -15.03
N ALA A 117 8.27 4.42 -14.49
CA ALA A 117 8.39 4.93 -13.12
C ALA A 117 8.21 3.80 -12.08
N MET A 118 7.29 2.88 -12.32
CA MET A 118 7.08 1.72 -11.43
C MET A 118 8.27 0.74 -11.46
N GLU A 119 8.84 0.46 -12.63
CA GLU A 119 10.05 -0.37 -12.75
C GLU A 119 11.23 0.26 -11.99
N LEU A 120 11.38 1.58 -12.05
CA LEU A 120 12.38 2.32 -11.29
C LEU A 120 12.11 2.21 -9.78
N LEU A 121 10.86 2.45 -9.35
CA LEU A 121 10.47 2.33 -7.94
C LEU A 121 10.77 0.93 -7.39
N LEU A 122 10.46 -0.15 -8.15
CA LEU A 122 10.77 -1.52 -7.74
C LEU A 122 12.27 -1.70 -7.48
N CYS A 123 13.12 -1.24 -8.38
CA CYS A 123 14.57 -1.34 -8.21
C CYS A 123 15.08 -0.56 -6.97
N GLU A 124 14.56 0.64 -6.75
CA GLU A 124 14.95 1.48 -5.62
C GLU A 124 14.45 0.91 -4.28
N LEU A 125 13.23 0.34 -4.26
CA LEU A 125 12.69 -0.33 -3.07
C LEU A 125 13.49 -1.59 -2.73
N ASP A 126 13.91 -2.38 -3.71
CA ASP A 126 14.78 -3.53 -3.52
C ASP A 126 16.14 -3.09 -2.97
N ALA A 127 16.75 -2.05 -3.55
CA ALA A 127 18.04 -1.52 -3.12
C ALA A 127 18.01 -1.02 -1.66
N VAL A 128 16.91 -0.41 -1.20
CA VAL A 128 16.73 -0.02 0.20
C VAL A 128 16.32 -1.22 1.07
N GLY A 129 16.02 -2.37 0.46
CA GLY A 129 15.65 -3.64 1.09
C GLY A 129 14.24 -3.58 1.70
N ALA A 130 13.26 -3.00 1.01
CA ALA A 130 11.87 -3.13 1.40
C ALA A 130 11.49 -4.62 1.54
N TRP A 131 10.56 -4.91 2.45
CA TRP A 131 10.10 -6.28 2.66
C TRP A 131 9.23 -6.80 1.51
N GLY A 132 8.56 -5.89 0.80
CA GLY A 132 7.72 -6.24 -0.34
C GLY A 132 6.97 -5.04 -0.90
N ILE A 133 6.21 -5.31 -1.95
CA ILE A 133 5.27 -4.39 -2.55
C ILE A 133 3.94 -5.09 -2.85
N ASN A 134 2.83 -4.42 -2.57
CA ASN A 134 1.50 -4.87 -2.95
C ASN A 134 1.01 -4.04 -4.14
N LEU A 135 0.93 -4.67 -5.31
CA LEU A 135 0.46 -4.07 -6.54
C LEU A 135 -1.05 -4.30 -6.66
N LEU A 136 -1.82 -3.22 -6.51
CA LEU A 136 -3.28 -3.27 -6.55
C LEU A 136 -3.79 -2.99 -7.96
N GLU A 137 -4.69 -3.82 -8.48
CA GLU A 137 -5.42 -3.50 -9.71
C GLU A 137 -6.15 -2.16 -9.53
N PHE A 138 -5.93 -1.22 -10.46
CA PHE A 138 -6.54 0.10 -10.40
C PHE A 138 -7.98 0.03 -10.88
N GLY A 139 -8.90 0.60 -10.12
CA GLY A 139 -10.32 0.55 -10.39
C GLY A 139 -10.97 1.93 -10.49
N TYR A 140 -12.10 1.98 -11.19
CA TYR A 140 -12.98 3.15 -11.18
C TYR A 140 -13.53 3.35 -9.76
N PRO A 141 -13.54 4.60 -9.26
CA PRO A 141 -14.21 4.90 -7.99
C PRO A 141 -15.73 4.76 -8.15
N PHE A 142 -16.44 4.69 -7.02
CA PHE A 142 -17.91 4.64 -7.04
C PHE A 142 -18.56 5.91 -7.61
N ASN A 143 -17.84 7.04 -7.55
CA ASN A 143 -18.30 8.34 -8.03
C ASN A 143 -17.26 8.95 -8.99
N ASP A 144 -17.65 9.97 -9.75
CA ASP A 144 -16.77 10.74 -10.66
C ASP A 144 -16.14 9.95 -11.83
N TRP A 145 -16.87 9.00 -12.37
CA TRP A 145 -16.44 8.26 -13.57
C TRP A 145 -16.06 9.17 -14.74
N GLY A 146 -16.73 10.32 -14.84
CA GLY A 146 -16.45 11.31 -15.87
C GLY A 146 -15.03 11.86 -15.83
N GLU A 147 -14.45 12.05 -14.63
CA GLU A 147 -13.06 12.48 -14.46
C GLU A 147 -12.09 11.39 -14.95
N PHE A 148 -12.30 10.14 -14.57
CA PHE A 148 -11.47 9.03 -15.02
C PHE A 148 -11.51 8.86 -16.53
N SER A 149 -12.70 8.95 -17.13
CA SER A 149 -12.86 8.89 -18.59
C SER A 149 -12.17 10.06 -19.31
N ARG A 150 -12.25 11.28 -18.76
CA ARG A 150 -11.54 12.45 -19.30
C ARG A 150 -10.02 12.28 -19.27
N ARG A 151 -9.48 11.56 -18.29
CA ARG A 151 -8.07 11.19 -18.17
C ARG A 151 -7.67 10.03 -19.08
N GLY A 152 -8.60 9.49 -19.88
CA GLY A 152 -8.34 8.43 -20.85
C GLY A 152 -8.48 7.01 -20.31
N PHE A 153 -8.79 6.83 -19.04
CA PHE A 153 -9.00 5.49 -18.48
C PHE A 153 -10.25 4.85 -19.05
N LYS A 154 -10.18 3.56 -19.30
CA LYS A 154 -11.29 2.74 -19.81
C LYS A 154 -11.60 1.63 -18.83
N ALA A 155 -12.87 1.33 -18.67
CA ALA A 155 -13.26 0.13 -17.93
C ALA A 155 -12.84 -1.12 -18.73
N LYS A 156 -12.32 -2.12 -18.01
CA LYS A 156 -11.97 -3.42 -18.59
C LYS A 156 -13.20 -4.06 -19.22
N ASN A 157 -13.10 -4.50 -20.47
CA ASN A 157 -14.22 -5.12 -21.17
C ASN A 157 -14.56 -6.49 -20.61
N PRO A 158 -15.86 -6.79 -20.37
CA PRO A 158 -16.29 -8.15 -20.05
C PRO A 158 -16.08 -9.11 -21.24
N PRO A 159 -15.98 -10.45 -21.01
CA PRO A 159 -16.06 -11.06 -19.69
C PRO A 159 -14.73 -11.04 -18.95
N TYR A 160 -14.74 -10.58 -17.71
CA TYR A 160 -13.62 -10.70 -16.77
C TYR A 160 -14.13 -11.31 -15.47
N PRO A 161 -13.34 -12.15 -14.78
CA PRO A 161 -13.77 -12.69 -13.51
C PRO A 161 -13.83 -11.58 -12.47
N VAL A 162 -15.00 -11.36 -11.89
CA VAL A 162 -15.16 -10.54 -10.70
C VAL A 162 -14.93 -11.46 -9.49
N VAL A 163 -13.74 -11.36 -8.92
CA VAL A 163 -13.31 -12.25 -7.81
C VAL A 163 -13.76 -11.70 -6.46
N TYR A 164 -14.17 -10.42 -6.39
CA TYR A 164 -14.45 -9.75 -5.14
C TYR A 164 -15.93 -9.53 -4.91
N ASN A 165 -16.33 -9.69 -3.65
CA ASN A 165 -17.63 -9.28 -3.17
C ASN A 165 -17.73 -7.73 -3.25
N TRP A 166 -18.88 -7.21 -3.61
CA TRP A 166 -19.17 -5.78 -3.79
C TRP A 166 -18.94 -4.92 -2.53
N ASP A 167 -18.86 -5.56 -1.38
CA ASP A 167 -18.66 -4.89 -0.10
C ASP A 167 -17.23 -4.38 0.13
N TYR A 168 -16.27 -4.76 -0.72
CA TYR A 168 -14.88 -4.34 -0.60
C TYR A 168 -14.37 -3.78 -1.92
N ALA A 169 -14.10 -2.47 -1.95
CA ALA A 169 -13.47 -1.75 -3.06
C ALA A 169 -14.06 -2.04 -4.46
N GLY A 170 -15.36 -2.32 -4.54
CA GLY A 170 -16.08 -2.81 -5.71
C GLY A 170 -16.16 -1.88 -6.91
N GLY A 171 -15.08 -1.20 -7.25
CA GLY A 171 -14.96 -0.45 -8.50
C GLY A 171 -14.81 -1.39 -9.69
N LEU A 172 -15.23 -0.93 -10.88
CA LEU A 172 -14.91 -1.63 -12.11
C LEU A 172 -13.40 -1.53 -12.37
N PRO A 173 -12.73 -2.65 -12.70
CA PRO A 173 -11.30 -2.63 -13.01
C PRO A 173 -11.02 -1.77 -14.23
N ILE A 174 -9.91 -1.06 -14.20
CA ILE A 174 -9.41 -0.27 -15.32
C ILE A 174 -8.63 -1.19 -16.27
N ASP A 175 -8.92 -1.03 -17.56
CA ASP A 175 -8.21 -1.75 -18.61
C ASP A 175 -6.70 -1.52 -18.55
N GLU A 176 -5.91 -2.53 -18.90
CA GLU A 176 -4.44 -2.56 -18.87
C GLU A 176 -3.81 -2.61 -17.45
N SER A 177 -4.53 -2.33 -16.36
CA SER A 177 -3.94 -2.32 -15.00
C SER A 177 -3.44 -3.70 -14.58
N GLU A 178 -4.26 -4.75 -14.73
CA GLU A 178 -3.87 -6.12 -14.39
C GLU A 178 -2.69 -6.59 -15.26
N ALA A 179 -2.74 -6.33 -16.57
CA ALA A 179 -1.67 -6.70 -17.48
C ALA A 179 -0.33 -6.04 -17.07
N LEU A 180 -0.37 -4.74 -16.76
CA LEU A 180 0.80 -4.02 -16.27
C LEU A 180 1.30 -4.59 -14.92
N ALA A 181 0.40 -4.92 -13.99
CA ALA A 181 0.80 -5.54 -12.72
C ALA A 181 1.56 -6.85 -12.95
N LEU A 182 1.08 -7.71 -13.85
CA LEU A 182 1.75 -8.94 -14.21
C LEU A 182 3.11 -8.71 -14.88
N GLU A 183 3.22 -7.71 -15.75
CA GLU A 183 4.48 -7.31 -16.37
C GLU A 183 5.51 -6.85 -15.34
N LEU A 184 5.08 -6.08 -14.32
CA LEU A 184 5.94 -5.62 -13.22
C LEU A 184 6.43 -6.79 -12.36
N VAL A 185 5.57 -7.75 -12.04
CA VAL A 185 5.98 -8.98 -11.35
C VAL A 185 7.02 -9.74 -12.17
N GLN A 186 6.79 -9.93 -13.47
CA GLN A 186 7.75 -10.57 -14.37
C GLN A 186 9.07 -9.79 -14.48
N PHE A 187 9.00 -8.45 -14.49
CA PHE A 187 10.19 -7.60 -14.44
C PHE A 187 11.00 -7.82 -13.17
N ALA A 188 10.36 -7.80 -12.01
CA ALA A 188 11.00 -8.05 -10.71
C ALA A 188 11.69 -9.43 -10.70
N MET A 189 10.98 -10.48 -11.16
CA MET A 189 11.53 -11.83 -11.26
C MET A 189 12.76 -11.89 -12.19
N ARG A 190 12.69 -11.28 -13.39
CA ARG A 190 13.85 -11.26 -14.33
C ARG A 190 15.04 -10.50 -13.78
N LYS A 191 14.83 -9.51 -12.96
CA LYS A 191 15.87 -8.71 -12.30
C LYS A 191 16.41 -9.38 -11.02
N GLY A 192 15.73 -10.41 -10.53
CA GLY A 192 16.08 -11.06 -9.27
C GLY A 192 15.86 -10.18 -8.05
N LEU A 193 14.85 -9.27 -8.10
CA LEU A 193 14.50 -8.43 -6.97
C LEU A 193 13.91 -9.28 -5.84
N GLY A 194 14.23 -8.91 -4.60
CA GLY A 194 13.80 -9.61 -3.39
C GLY A 194 12.49 -9.11 -2.77
N LEU A 195 11.67 -8.39 -3.56
CA LEU A 195 10.41 -7.76 -3.12
C LEU A 195 9.22 -8.73 -3.16
#